data_14aa8ebcc7ed3514e6357b85afcdb6a7
#
_entry.id   14aa8ebcc7ed3514e6357b85afcdb6a7
#
_cell.length_a   1.000
_cell.length_b   1.000
_cell.length_c   1.000
_cell.angle_alpha   90.00
_cell.angle_beta   90.00
_cell.angle_gamma   90.00
#
_symmetry.space_group_name_H-M   'P 1'
#
loop_
_entity.id
_entity.type
_entity.pdbx_description
1 polymer ?
#
loop_
_entity_poly.entity_id
_entity_poly.type
_entity_poly.pdbx_seq_one_letter_code
_entity_poly.pdbx_strand_id
1 'polypeptide(L)'
;NPELGGASALSSLSLERIDHGLALHRMTGLPIVLAGGSVRGDTRPLAELGADWLQGRAGVTPLAVENGSRDTWENAQRSAEALRRLGIERVLLVTHAFHMPRAMLSAHAADLDAVPAPFAFQHDPSPAPSATTPIDWLPYPGRLGWSYLMLLEMTGLFWYRVNRQ
;
A
#
# COMPACT_ATOMS: atom_id res chain seq x y z
N ASN A 1 4.61 15.83 8.13
CA ASN A 1 5.09 16.68 7.04
C ASN A 1 5.42 18.06 7.62
N PRO A 2 6.70 18.51 7.63
CA PRO A 2 7.11 19.80 8.21
C PRO A 2 6.38 21.00 7.61
N GLU A 3 6.01 20.91 6.34
CA GLU A 3 5.30 21.98 5.60
C GLU A 3 3.85 22.16 6.05
N LEU A 4 3.26 21.16 6.72
CA LEU A 4 1.89 21.19 7.24
C LEU A 4 1.83 21.41 8.75
N GLY A 5 2.87 22.01 9.35
CA GLY A 5 2.89 22.31 10.79
C GLY A 5 2.80 21.06 11.68
N GLY A 6 3.28 19.90 11.21
CA GLY A 6 3.25 18.65 11.96
C GLY A 6 1.91 17.89 11.89
N ALA A 7 0.96 18.33 11.08
CA ALA A 7 -0.28 17.58 10.86
C ALA A 7 0.00 16.29 10.06
N SER A 8 -0.61 15.19 10.47
CA SER A 8 -0.55 13.93 9.71
C SER A 8 -1.23 14.10 8.35
N ALA A 9 -0.53 13.69 7.28
CA ALA A 9 -1.04 13.75 5.92
C ALA A 9 -0.78 12.44 5.20
N LEU A 10 -1.64 12.10 4.25
CA LEU A 10 -1.42 10.97 3.37
C LEU A 10 -0.19 11.21 2.49
N SER A 11 0.68 10.21 2.40
CA SER A 11 1.77 10.23 1.43
C SER A 11 1.22 10.06 0.01
N SER A 12 1.99 10.45 -1.01
CA SER A 12 1.63 10.20 -2.41
C SER A 12 1.32 8.72 -2.67
N LEU A 13 2.14 7.81 -2.13
CA LEU A 13 1.92 6.37 -2.26
C LEU A 13 0.61 5.91 -1.60
N SER A 14 0.21 6.52 -0.48
CA SER A 14 -1.07 6.20 0.17
C SER A 14 -2.24 6.69 -0.67
N LEU A 15 -2.15 7.91 -1.20
CA LEU A 15 -3.17 8.48 -2.08
C LEU A 15 -3.35 7.67 -3.36
N GLU A 16 -2.26 7.25 -4.00
CA GLU A 16 -2.30 6.39 -5.19
C GLU A 16 -3.00 5.06 -4.93
N ARG A 17 -2.77 4.43 -3.77
CA ARG A 17 -3.45 3.20 -3.37
C ARG A 17 -4.95 3.40 -3.19
N ILE A 18 -5.33 4.48 -2.52
CA ILE A 18 -6.74 4.80 -2.27
C ILE A 18 -7.45 5.13 -3.58
N ASP A 19 -6.83 5.92 -4.45
CA ASP A 19 -7.40 6.29 -5.74
C ASP A 19 -7.59 5.08 -6.66
N HIS A 20 -6.60 4.18 -6.70
CA HIS A 20 -6.73 2.91 -7.44
C HIS A 20 -7.82 2.00 -6.85
N GLY A 21 -7.91 1.91 -5.51
CA GLY A 21 -8.99 1.19 -4.84
C GLY A 21 -10.36 1.78 -5.14
N LEU A 22 -10.47 3.11 -5.21
CA LEU A 22 -11.70 3.81 -5.60
C LEU A 22 -12.09 3.53 -7.07
N ALA A 23 -11.10 3.47 -7.97
CA ALA A 23 -11.34 3.09 -9.36
C ALA A 23 -11.90 1.66 -9.46
N LEU A 24 -11.30 0.71 -8.76
CA LEU A 24 -11.79 -0.67 -8.70
C LEU A 24 -13.19 -0.75 -8.08
N HIS A 25 -13.45 -0.02 -7.00
CA HIS A 25 -14.80 0.08 -6.40
C HIS A 25 -15.84 0.52 -7.43
N ARG A 26 -15.55 1.57 -8.20
CA ARG A 26 -16.46 2.08 -9.24
C ARG A 26 -16.70 1.07 -10.37
N MET A 27 -15.70 0.27 -10.71
CA MET A 27 -15.79 -0.74 -11.77
C MET A 27 -16.52 -2.01 -11.32
N THR A 28 -16.37 -2.40 -10.07
CA THR A 28 -16.82 -3.71 -9.58
C THR A 28 -18.01 -3.64 -8.63
N GLY A 29 -18.27 -2.49 -8.02
CA GLY A 29 -19.26 -2.33 -6.94
C GLY A 29 -18.81 -2.92 -5.60
N LEU A 30 -17.61 -3.51 -5.50
CA LEU A 30 -17.11 -4.07 -4.25
C LEU A 30 -16.85 -2.98 -3.21
N PRO A 31 -17.20 -3.20 -1.93
CA PRO A 31 -16.95 -2.21 -0.89
C PRO A 31 -15.45 -2.03 -0.63
N ILE A 32 -15.07 -0.84 -0.12
CA ILE A 32 -13.69 -0.53 0.23
C ILE A 32 -13.49 -0.79 1.72
N VAL A 33 -12.39 -1.47 2.05
CA VAL A 33 -11.82 -1.55 3.40
C VAL A 33 -10.48 -0.85 3.38
N LEU A 34 -10.28 0.06 4.33
CA LEU A 34 -9.01 0.76 4.49
C LEU A 34 -8.24 0.16 5.66
N ALA A 35 -6.95 -0.04 5.45
CA ALA A 35 -6.07 -0.57 6.46
C ALA A 35 -4.75 0.22 6.53
N GLY A 36 -4.37 0.62 7.73
CA GLY A 36 -3.13 1.36 8.01
C GLY A 36 -3.22 2.16 9.29
N GLY A 37 -2.41 1.78 10.26
CA GLY A 37 -2.31 2.48 11.54
C GLY A 37 -1.40 3.71 11.49
N SER A 38 -0.95 4.15 12.66
CA SER A 38 -0.04 5.29 12.80
C SER A 38 1.40 4.87 12.56
N VAL A 39 2.13 5.65 11.76
CA VAL A 39 3.54 5.43 11.47
C VAL A 39 4.36 6.52 12.15
N ARG A 40 5.33 6.12 13.00
CA ARG A 40 6.39 6.97 13.57
C ARG A 40 5.98 8.41 13.92
N GLY A 41 5.12 8.57 14.93
CA GLY A 41 4.78 9.89 15.45
C GLY A 41 3.65 10.61 14.75
N ASP A 42 2.98 9.96 13.80
CA ASP A 42 1.74 10.46 13.25
C ASP A 42 0.66 10.54 14.35
N THR A 43 -0.05 11.65 14.38
CA THR A 43 -1.12 11.87 15.35
C THR A 43 -2.41 11.14 14.98
N ARG A 44 -2.57 10.79 13.70
CA ARG A 44 -3.74 10.07 13.18
C ARG A 44 -3.33 8.87 12.32
N PRO A 45 -4.06 7.74 12.41
CA PRO A 45 -3.85 6.58 11.56
C PRO A 45 -4.07 6.88 10.06
N LEU A 46 -3.25 6.27 9.21
CA LEU A 46 -3.35 6.46 7.76
C LEU A 46 -4.71 6.05 7.19
N ALA A 47 -5.30 4.98 7.73
CA ALA A 47 -6.62 4.52 7.29
C ALA A 47 -7.75 5.52 7.61
N GLU A 48 -7.66 6.25 8.71
CA GLU A 48 -8.63 7.31 9.03
C GLU A 48 -8.50 8.50 8.08
N LEU A 49 -7.26 8.94 7.82
CA LEU A 49 -7.00 10.00 6.84
C LEU A 49 -7.49 9.59 5.45
N GLY A 50 -7.34 8.32 5.12
CA GLY A 50 -7.85 7.74 3.87
C GLY A 50 -9.38 7.74 3.80
N ALA A 51 -10.05 7.45 4.93
CA ALA A 51 -11.52 7.49 5.01
C ALA A 51 -12.05 8.91 4.81
N ASP A 52 -11.45 9.90 5.46
CA ASP A 52 -11.79 11.31 5.26
C ASP A 52 -11.60 11.74 3.80
N TRP A 53 -10.51 11.31 3.18
CA TRP A 53 -10.22 11.61 1.79
C TRP A 53 -11.26 10.98 0.85
N LEU A 54 -11.63 9.71 1.03
CA LEU A 54 -12.65 9.03 0.23
C LEU A 54 -14.01 9.72 0.38
N GLN A 55 -14.39 10.05 1.60
CA GLN A 55 -15.64 10.74 1.87
C GLN A 55 -15.68 12.13 1.23
N GLY A 56 -14.64 12.93 1.42
CA GLY A 56 -14.56 14.29 0.90
C GLY A 56 -14.41 14.36 -0.62
N ARG A 57 -13.68 13.41 -1.22
CA ARG A 57 -13.38 13.39 -2.66
C ARG A 57 -14.43 12.71 -3.50
N ALA A 58 -15.03 11.63 -3.01
CA ALA A 58 -15.88 10.74 -3.77
C ALA A 58 -17.26 10.46 -3.13
N GLY A 59 -17.51 10.93 -1.91
CA GLY A 59 -18.73 10.60 -1.17
C GLY A 59 -18.81 9.12 -0.80
N VAL A 60 -17.68 8.41 -0.79
CA VAL A 60 -17.61 6.96 -0.50
C VAL A 60 -17.20 6.75 0.94
N THR A 61 -18.04 6.04 1.69
CA THR A 61 -17.72 5.61 3.06
C THR A 61 -17.14 4.19 2.99
N PRO A 62 -15.92 3.96 3.52
CA PRO A 62 -15.37 2.60 3.58
C PRO A 62 -16.22 1.70 4.49
N LEU A 63 -16.31 0.42 4.12
CA LEU A 63 -17.04 -0.60 4.90
C LEU A 63 -16.41 -0.82 6.27
N ALA A 64 -15.07 -0.78 6.34
CA ALA A 64 -14.33 -0.88 7.57
C ALA A 64 -13.01 -0.10 7.47
N VAL A 65 -12.49 0.30 8.63
CA VAL A 65 -11.22 1.02 8.78
C VAL A 65 -10.39 0.30 9.85
N GLU A 66 -9.29 -0.30 9.43
CA GLU A 66 -8.28 -0.87 10.34
C GLU A 66 -7.22 0.21 10.61
N ASN A 67 -7.13 0.71 11.83
CA ASN A 67 -6.32 1.86 12.21
C ASN A 67 -5.30 1.56 13.32
N GLY A 68 -5.19 0.31 13.78
CA GLY A 68 -4.37 -0.07 14.93
C GLY A 68 -3.05 -0.77 14.59
N SER A 69 -2.79 -1.06 13.31
CA SER A 69 -1.57 -1.76 12.89
C SER A 69 -0.33 -0.86 12.92
N ARG A 70 0.83 -1.44 13.23
CA ARG A 70 2.13 -0.75 13.27
C ARG A 70 3.04 -1.13 12.10
N ASP A 71 2.77 -2.24 11.45
CA ASP A 71 3.51 -2.76 10.32
C ASP A 71 2.60 -3.54 9.35
N THR A 72 3.16 -4.00 8.23
CA THR A 72 2.41 -4.75 7.19
C THR A 72 1.89 -6.09 7.72
N TRP A 73 2.61 -6.73 8.63
CA TRP A 73 2.19 -8.00 9.22
C TRP A 73 0.96 -7.83 10.11
N GLU A 74 1.02 -6.90 11.06
CA GLU A 74 -0.12 -6.59 11.92
C GLU A 74 -1.32 -6.10 11.12
N ASN A 75 -1.06 -5.33 10.05
CA ASN A 75 -2.10 -4.86 9.14
C ASN A 75 -2.87 -6.03 8.52
N ALA A 76 -2.18 -7.05 8.02
CA ALA A 76 -2.81 -8.24 7.47
C ALA A 76 -3.62 -9.02 8.53
N GLN A 77 -3.04 -9.23 9.74
CA GLN A 77 -3.70 -9.94 10.83
C GLN A 77 -4.99 -9.25 11.29
N ARG A 78 -4.92 -7.94 11.53
CA ARG A 78 -6.05 -7.15 12.00
C ARG A 78 -7.12 -6.99 10.92
N SER A 79 -6.70 -6.83 9.66
CA SER A 79 -7.63 -6.79 8.53
C SER A 79 -8.36 -8.11 8.36
N ALA A 80 -7.64 -9.25 8.43
CA ALA A 80 -8.25 -10.56 8.36
C ALA A 80 -9.29 -10.78 9.48
N GLU A 81 -8.97 -10.36 10.72
CA GLU A 81 -9.90 -10.42 11.84
C GLU A 81 -11.15 -9.55 11.60
N ALA A 82 -10.96 -8.31 11.14
CA ALA A 82 -12.09 -7.41 10.86
C ALA A 82 -12.99 -7.94 9.73
N LEU A 83 -12.39 -8.49 8.67
CA LEU A 83 -13.12 -9.08 7.54
C LEU A 83 -13.90 -10.33 7.93
N ARG A 84 -13.32 -11.21 8.74
CA ARG A 84 -14.02 -12.39 9.27
C ARG A 84 -15.27 -12.01 10.10
N ARG A 85 -15.17 -10.94 10.92
CA ARG A 85 -16.33 -10.43 11.70
C ARG A 85 -17.44 -9.91 10.79
N LEU A 86 -17.11 -9.45 9.58
CA LEU A 86 -18.06 -8.99 8.56
C LEU A 86 -18.55 -10.13 7.65
N GLY A 87 -18.08 -11.36 7.84
CA GLY A 87 -18.41 -12.50 6.98
C GLY A 87 -17.77 -12.42 5.59
N ILE A 88 -16.67 -11.68 5.45
CA ILE A 88 -15.95 -11.52 4.18
C ILE A 88 -14.79 -12.50 4.17
N GLU A 89 -14.80 -13.43 3.22
CA GLU A 89 -13.78 -14.48 3.08
C GLU A 89 -12.71 -14.12 2.06
N ARG A 90 -13.09 -13.40 0.99
CA ARG A 90 -12.20 -13.08 -0.12
C ARG A 90 -12.14 -11.60 -0.40
N VAL A 91 -10.93 -11.09 -0.69
CA VAL A 91 -10.70 -9.67 -0.95
C VAL A 91 -9.79 -9.43 -2.15
N LEU A 92 -9.93 -8.27 -2.79
CA LEU A 92 -8.90 -7.72 -3.67
C LEU A 92 -7.90 -6.95 -2.81
N LEU A 93 -6.65 -7.39 -2.80
CA LEU A 93 -5.57 -6.72 -2.09
C LEU A 93 -4.91 -5.69 -3.02
N VAL A 94 -5.17 -4.42 -2.74
CA VAL A 94 -4.72 -3.30 -3.58
C VAL A 94 -3.47 -2.67 -2.99
N THR A 95 -2.37 -2.72 -3.72
CA THR A 95 -1.13 -2.01 -3.39
C THR A 95 -0.21 -1.90 -4.60
N HIS A 96 0.86 -1.13 -4.49
CA HIS A 96 1.89 -1.02 -5.53
C HIS A 96 2.53 -2.37 -5.84
N ALA A 97 2.88 -2.60 -7.11
CA ALA A 97 3.48 -3.85 -7.57
C ALA A 97 4.75 -4.21 -6.79
N PHE A 98 5.60 -3.23 -6.46
CA PHE A 98 6.82 -3.46 -5.68
C PHE A 98 6.56 -3.95 -4.25
N HIS A 99 5.44 -3.56 -3.64
CA HIS A 99 5.05 -3.95 -2.29
C HIS A 99 4.23 -5.24 -2.25
N MET A 100 3.61 -5.64 -3.35
CA MET A 100 2.68 -6.76 -3.43
C MET A 100 3.25 -8.08 -2.89
N PRO A 101 4.51 -8.47 -3.16
CA PRO A 101 5.05 -9.73 -2.62
C PRO A 101 5.02 -9.79 -1.08
N ARG A 102 5.37 -8.70 -0.39
CA ARG A 102 5.35 -8.63 1.08
C ARG A 102 3.93 -8.58 1.63
N ALA A 103 3.04 -7.86 0.97
CA ALA A 103 1.64 -7.79 1.35
C ALA A 103 0.95 -9.15 1.22
N MET A 104 1.19 -9.89 0.13
CA MET A 104 0.66 -11.24 -0.08
C MET A 104 1.21 -12.25 0.93
N LEU A 105 2.51 -12.19 1.25
CA LEU A 105 3.10 -13.04 2.29
C LEU A 105 2.40 -12.83 3.63
N SER A 106 2.15 -11.58 4.01
CA SER A 106 1.46 -11.24 5.26
C SER A 106 -0.01 -11.65 5.24
N ALA A 107 -0.71 -11.46 4.12
CA ALA A 107 -2.09 -11.88 3.94
C ALA A 107 -2.24 -13.41 4.06
N HIS A 108 -1.35 -14.15 3.41
CA HIS A 108 -1.35 -15.61 3.48
C HIS A 108 -1.09 -16.13 4.90
N ALA A 109 -0.15 -15.52 5.63
CA ALA A 109 0.12 -15.86 7.02
C ALA A 109 -1.04 -15.49 7.99
N ALA A 110 -1.94 -14.62 7.57
CA ALA A 110 -3.16 -14.27 8.29
C ALA A 110 -4.39 -15.11 7.89
N ASP A 111 -4.21 -16.14 7.06
CA ASP A 111 -5.30 -16.93 6.45
C ASP A 111 -6.36 -16.05 5.75
N LEU A 112 -5.90 -15.00 5.07
CA LEU A 112 -6.75 -14.12 4.28
C LEU A 112 -6.70 -14.55 2.81
N ASP A 113 -7.84 -14.93 2.26
CA ASP A 113 -7.98 -15.23 0.82
C ASP A 113 -7.91 -13.92 0.02
N ALA A 114 -6.69 -13.51 -0.32
CA ALA A 114 -6.40 -12.27 -1.00
C ALA A 114 -6.07 -12.50 -2.47
N VAL A 115 -6.82 -11.86 -3.35
CA VAL A 115 -6.50 -11.80 -4.79
C VAL A 115 -5.67 -10.55 -5.03
N PRO A 116 -4.44 -10.67 -5.55
CA PRO A 116 -3.59 -9.50 -5.77
C PRO A 116 -4.15 -8.60 -6.87
N ALA A 117 -4.26 -7.31 -6.58
CA ALA A 117 -4.59 -6.25 -7.52
C ALA A 117 -3.48 -5.18 -7.53
N PRO A 118 -2.29 -5.53 -8.07
CA PRO A 118 -1.15 -4.63 -8.11
C PRO A 118 -1.32 -3.56 -9.18
N PHE A 119 -0.74 -2.38 -8.92
CA PHE A 119 -0.67 -1.28 -9.89
C PHE A 119 0.71 -0.60 -9.83
N ALA A 120 0.92 0.43 -10.65
CA ALA A 120 2.18 1.16 -10.76
C ALA A 120 3.40 0.23 -10.98
N PHE A 121 3.29 -0.63 -11.98
CA PHE A 121 4.41 -1.44 -12.42
C PHE A 121 5.52 -0.54 -12.96
N GLN A 122 6.73 -0.74 -12.48
CA GLN A 122 7.93 -0.06 -13.00
C GLN A 122 8.37 -0.77 -14.29
N HIS A 123 7.57 -0.61 -15.31
CA HIS A 123 7.94 -1.06 -16.65
C HIS A 123 8.14 0.18 -17.51
N ASP A 124 9.36 0.39 -17.97
CA ASP A 124 9.63 1.34 -19.03
C ASP A 124 9.49 0.60 -20.37
N PRO A 125 8.36 0.78 -21.08
CA PRO A 125 8.17 0.14 -22.38
C PRO A 125 9.00 0.83 -23.47
N SER A 126 9.69 1.91 -23.15
CA SER A 126 10.58 2.55 -24.10
C SER A 126 11.67 1.57 -24.51
N PRO A 127 11.90 1.35 -25.82
CA PRO A 127 13.05 0.62 -26.27
C PRO A 127 14.29 1.28 -25.66
N ALA A 128 15.20 0.46 -25.12
CA ALA A 128 16.47 0.96 -24.62
C ALA A 128 17.05 1.97 -25.62
N PRO A 129 17.46 3.18 -25.20
CA PRO A 129 18.00 4.16 -26.12
C PRO A 129 19.12 3.51 -26.91
N SER A 130 19.06 3.64 -28.24
CA SER A 130 20.01 3.02 -29.18
C SER A 130 21.44 3.54 -29.05
N ALA A 131 21.66 4.55 -28.21
CA ALA A 131 22.97 5.05 -27.80
C ALA A 131 22.91 5.45 -26.33
N THR A 132 23.67 4.78 -25.48
CA THR A 132 23.92 5.21 -24.11
C THR A 132 24.93 6.34 -24.10
N THR A 133 24.53 7.49 -23.61
CA THR A 133 25.44 8.59 -23.34
C THR A 133 26.09 8.41 -21.95
N PRO A 134 27.27 9.00 -21.68
CA PRO A 134 27.87 8.94 -20.35
C PRO A 134 26.92 9.46 -19.25
N ILE A 135 26.00 10.35 -19.59
CA ILE A 135 25.00 10.90 -18.66
C ILE A 135 23.98 9.85 -18.20
N ASP A 136 23.72 8.82 -19.01
CA ASP A 136 22.78 7.73 -18.70
C ASP A 136 23.31 6.80 -17.59
N TRP A 137 24.61 6.87 -17.31
CA TRP A 137 25.28 6.17 -16.21
C TRP A 137 25.22 6.94 -14.89
N LEU A 138 24.84 8.21 -14.91
CA LEU A 138 24.70 8.99 -13.68
C LEU A 138 23.46 8.54 -12.91
N PRO A 139 23.54 8.39 -11.57
CA PRO A 139 22.40 8.09 -10.75
C PRO A 139 21.33 9.18 -10.88
N TYR A 140 20.20 8.83 -11.44
CA TYR A 140 19.04 9.74 -11.50
C TYR A 140 18.34 9.73 -10.15
N PRO A 141 18.05 10.89 -9.52
CA PRO A 141 17.45 10.96 -8.18
C PRO A 141 16.21 10.12 -8.00
N GLY A 142 15.32 10.06 -8.99
CA GLY A 142 14.13 9.22 -8.96
C GLY A 142 14.46 7.73 -8.90
N ARG A 143 15.49 7.26 -9.60
CA ARG A 143 15.92 5.85 -9.55
C ARG A 143 16.52 5.47 -8.20
N LEU A 144 17.23 6.38 -7.54
CA LEU A 144 17.74 6.16 -6.18
C LEU A 144 16.59 5.95 -5.17
N GLY A 145 15.53 6.76 -5.27
CA GLY A 145 14.34 6.58 -4.44
C GLY A 145 13.69 5.20 -4.64
N TRP A 146 13.58 4.75 -5.90
CA TRP A 146 13.05 3.41 -6.21
C TRP A 146 13.97 2.29 -5.72
N SER A 147 15.29 2.44 -5.87
CA SER A 147 16.25 1.46 -5.33
C SER A 147 16.14 1.33 -3.82
N TYR A 148 15.95 2.44 -3.11
CA TYR A 148 15.73 2.44 -1.67
C TYR A 148 14.43 1.69 -1.29
N LEU A 149 13.32 1.95 -1.98
CA LEU A 149 12.06 1.25 -1.74
C LEU A 149 12.19 -0.25 -2.01
N MET A 150 12.86 -0.65 -3.09
CA MET A 150 13.11 -2.06 -3.40
C MET A 150 13.94 -2.76 -2.33
N LEU A 151 15.00 -2.12 -1.84
CA LEU A 151 15.82 -2.65 -0.74
C LEU A 151 15.01 -2.81 0.55
N LEU A 152 14.15 -1.84 0.88
CA LEU A 152 13.25 -1.94 2.02
C LEU A 152 12.29 -3.13 1.89
N GLU A 153 11.72 -3.35 0.70
CA GLU A 153 10.82 -4.48 0.48
C GLU A 153 11.57 -5.82 0.54
N MET A 154 12.75 -5.92 -0.05
CA MET A 154 13.58 -7.14 0.02
C MET A 154 13.99 -7.47 1.46
N THR A 155 14.43 -6.48 2.23
CA THR A 155 14.79 -6.68 3.64
C THR A 155 13.57 -7.02 4.48
N GLY A 156 12.43 -6.39 4.24
CA GLY A 156 11.16 -6.72 4.91
C GLY A 156 10.67 -8.14 4.60
N LEU A 157 10.75 -8.57 3.34
CA LEU A 157 10.43 -9.93 2.93
C LEU A 157 11.33 -10.97 3.60
N PHE A 158 12.65 -10.72 3.60
CA PHE A 158 13.61 -11.59 4.27
C PHE A 158 13.32 -11.70 5.77
N TRP A 159 13.13 -10.55 6.43
CA TRP A 159 12.81 -10.49 7.86
C TRP A 159 11.54 -11.29 8.20
N TYR A 160 10.48 -11.16 7.41
CA TYR A 160 9.22 -11.89 7.66
C TYR A 160 9.38 -13.40 7.45
N ARG A 161 10.14 -13.82 6.44
CA ARG A 161 10.43 -15.23 6.21
C ARG A 161 11.24 -15.88 7.32
N VAL A 162 12.11 -15.14 8.00
CA VAL A 162 12.98 -15.67 9.06
C VAL A 162 12.31 -15.62 10.43
N ASN A 163 11.56 -14.55 10.73
CA ASN A 163 11.10 -14.27 12.09
C ASN A 163 9.59 -14.42 12.31
N ARG A 164 8.81 -14.64 11.27
CA ARG A 164 7.35 -14.65 11.33
C ARG A 164 6.73 -15.90 10.69
N GLN A 165 7.47 -17.03 10.72
CA GLN A 165 6.95 -18.36 10.36
C GLN A 165 6.13 -18.95 11.46
#